data_a2ed2370c045e076a3721fc1a261303b
#
_entry.id   a2ed2370c045e076a3721fc1a261303b
#
_cell.length_a   1.000
_cell.length_b   1.000
_cell.length_c   1.000
_cell.angle_alpha   90.00
_cell.angle_beta   90.00
_cell.angle_gamma   90.00
#
_symmetry.space_group_name_H-M   'P 1'
#
loop_
_entity.id
_entity.type
_entity.pdbx_description
1 polymer ?
#
loop_
_entity_poly.entity_id
_entity_poly.type
_entity_poly.pdbx_seq_one_letter_code
_entity_poly.pdbx_strand_id
1 'polypeptide(L)'
;MTTNDQASPQAFNYESAFSRNIGWLTHAEQQSLRHSKVAVAGLGGAGGAHVLTLSRLGIGKFHMADFDRFEIHNFNRQAAAFMSTVGQTKVESVARMAADINPSSEIKSFCDGVTANNLDEFLEGVDVYVDGIDFFAMEARRMIFSACHARGIPAVTAAPLGMGVSLLYFDPQGMSFEQYFQLEGRSRQEQFARFIAGLS
;
A
#
# COMPACT_ATOMS: atom_id res chain seq x y z
N MET A 1 -1.94 10.02 -49.44
CA MET A 1 -2.70 8.95 -48.80
C MET A 1 -1.78 8.33 -47.75
N THR A 2 -1.85 8.84 -46.53
CA THR A 2 -1.10 8.29 -45.39
C THR A 2 -2.03 7.27 -44.71
N THR A 3 -1.73 5.99 -44.87
CA THR A 3 -2.38 4.90 -44.17
C THR A 3 -2.11 5.07 -42.68
N ASN A 4 -3.13 5.44 -41.94
CA ASN A 4 -3.15 5.47 -40.48
C ASN A 4 -3.15 4.00 -40.01
N ASP A 5 -1.97 3.43 -39.87
CA ASP A 5 -1.77 2.08 -39.33
C ASP A 5 -2.02 2.18 -37.81
N GLN A 6 -3.29 2.15 -37.43
CA GLN A 6 -3.67 1.98 -36.04
C GLN A 6 -3.35 0.53 -35.67
N ALA A 7 -2.15 0.32 -35.14
CA ALA A 7 -1.78 -0.96 -34.55
C ALA A 7 -2.87 -1.37 -33.56
N SER A 8 -3.43 -2.55 -33.74
CA SER A 8 -4.39 -3.13 -32.80
C SER A 8 -3.77 -3.09 -31.38
N PRO A 9 -4.53 -2.72 -30.33
CA PRO A 9 -3.98 -2.68 -28.99
C PRO A 9 -3.36 -4.04 -28.66
N GLN A 10 -2.07 -4.02 -28.29
CA GLN A 10 -1.34 -5.24 -27.96
C GLN A 10 -2.01 -5.85 -26.71
N ALA A 11 -2.33 -7.15 -26.76
CA ALA A 11 -2.87 -7.86 -25.61
C ALA A 11 -1.84 -7.85 -24.48
N PHE A 12 -2.31 -7.63 -23.25
CA PHE A 12 -1.44 -7.65 -22.06
C PHE A 12 -0.78 -9.00 -21.90
N ASN A 13 0.53 -8.98 -21.69
CA ASN A 13 1.33 -10.17 -21.37
C ASN A 13 2.21 -9.85 -20.17
N TYR A 14 2.03 -10.57 -19.08
CA TYR A 14 2.72 -10.34 -17.80
C TYR A 14 4.25 -10.42 -17.94
N GLU A 15 4.76 -11.45 -18.61
CA GLU A 15 6.20 -11.67 -18.78
C GLU A 15 6.84 -10.51 -19.56
N SER A 16 6.17 -10.05 -20.60
CA SER A 16 6.65 -8.89 -21.40
C SER A 16 6.59 -7.59 -20.58
N ALA A 17 5.48 -7.36 -19.85
CA ALA A 17 5.26 -6.14 -19.07
C ALA A 17 6.33 -5.95 -17.99
N PHE A 18 6.74 -7.05 -17.34
CA PHE A 18 7.68 -7.02 -16.22
C PHE A 18 9.07 -7.58 -16.58
N SER A 19 9.38 -7.75 -17.85
CA SER A 19 10.65 -8.29 -18.35
C SER A 19 11.88 -7.49 -17.89
N ARG A 20 11.73 -6.17 -17.66
CA ARG A 20 12.80 -5.30 -17.21
C ARG A 20 13.14 -5.43 -15.71
N ASN A 21 12.34 -6.16 -14.95
CA ASN A 21 12.69 -6.53 -13.58
C ASN A 21 13.72 -7.66 -13.53
N ILE A 22 13.81 -8.47 -14.63
CA ILE A 22 14.76 -9.58 -14.71
C ILE A 22 16.19 -9.03 -14.78
N GLY A 23 17.03 -9.55 -13.90
CA GLY A 23 18.38 -9.03 -13.64
C GLY A 23 18.51 -8.43 -12.24
N TRP A 24 17.44 -7.80 -11.71
CA TRP A 24 17.25 -7.52 -10.29
C TRP A 24 16.60 -8.72 -9.59
N LEU A 25 15.65 -9.35 -10.27
CA LEU A 25 14.94 -10.53 -9.83
C LEU A 25 15.22 -11.70 -10.79
N THR A 26 15.17 -12.89 -10.27
CA THR A 26 15.09 -14.11 -11.09
C THR A 26 13.66 -14.29 -11.63
N HIS A 27 13.50 -15.13 -12.64
CA HIS A 27 12.17 -15.50 -13.13
C HIS A 27 11.29 -16.14 -12.04
N ALA A 28 11.88 -16.94 -11.14
CA ALA A 28 11.15 -17.58 -10.05
C ALA A 28 10.65 -16.54 -9.05
N GLU A 29 11.46 -15.56 -8.68
CA GLU A 29 11.07 -14.46 -7.79
C GLU A 29 9.98 -13.58 -8.44
N GLN A 30 10.08 -13.29 -9.75
CA GLN A 30 9.03 -12.57 -10.46
C GLN A 30 7.69 -13.32 -10.45
N GLN A 31 7.71 -14.65 -10.58
CA GLN A 31 6.50 -15.47 -10.43
C GLN A 31 5.99 -15.47 -8.99
N SER A 32 6.87 -15.45 -7.98
CA SER A 32 6.46 -15.28 -6.58
C SER A 32 5.73 -13.96 -6.36
N LEU A 33 6.25 -12.84 -6.88
CA LEU A 33 5.58 -11.53 -6.82
C LEU A 33 4.19 -11.56 -7.49
N ARG A 34 4.06 -12.24 -8.63
CA ARG A 34 2.77 -12.41 -9.32
C ARG A 34 1.70 -13.07 -8.44
N HIS A 35 2.09 -13.97 -7.56
CA HIS A 35 1.17 -14.68 -6.68
C HIS A 35 1.01 -14.03 -5.30
N SER A 36 1.90 -13.11 -4.95
CA SER A 36 1.88 -12.43 -3.66
C SER A 36 0.70 -11.48 -3.52
N LYS A 37 0.15 -11.42 -2.31
CA LYS A 37 -0.92 -10.52 -1.89
C LYS A 37 -0.40 -9.48 -0.90
N VAL A 38 -0.51 -8.21 -1.26
CA VAL A 38 -0.12 -7.09 -0.42
C VAL A 38 -1.36 -6.34 0.05
N ALA A 39 -1.46 -6.12 1.37
CA ALA A 39 -2.47 -5.24 1.93
C ALA A 39 -1.89 -3.83 2.14
N VAL A 40 -2.60 -2.80 1.69
CA VAL A 40 -2.20 -1.39 1.85
C VAL A 40 -3.35 -0.62 2.48
N ALA A 41 -3.14 -0.06 3.67
CA ALA A 41 -4.10 0.83 4.32
C ALA A 41 -3.60 2.27 4.26
N GLY A 42 -4.49 3.20 3.85
CA GLY A 42 -4.15 4.59 3.56
C GLY A 42 -3.54 4.74 2.16
N LEU A 43 -4.26 5.40 1.25
CA LEU A 43 -3.85 5.57 -0.15
C LEU A 43 -3.55 7.05 -0.49
N GLY A 44 -3.06 7.76 0.50
CA GLY A 44 -2.56 9.13 0.36
C GLY A 44 -1.21 9.21 -0.37
N GLY A 45 -0.33 10.11 0.11
CA GLY A 45 0.97 10.36 -0.52
C GLY A 45 1.88 9.13 -0.55
N ALA A 46 2.07 8.47 0.59
CA ALA A 46 2.92 7.28 0.69
C ALA A 46 2.21 6.03 0.11
N GLY A 47 1.03 5.68 0.63
CA GLY A 47 0.37 4.43 0.27
C GLY A 47 -0.03 4.34 -1.20
N GLY A 48 -0.54 5.43 -1.79
CA GLY A 48 -0.83 5.47 -3.23
C GLY A 48 0.41 5.26 -4.08
N ALA A 49 1.54 5.89 -3.72
CA ALA A 49 2.82 5.69 -4.39
C ALA A 49 3.34 4.25 -4.24
N HIS A 50 3.18 3.65 -3.05
CA HIS A 50 3.56 2.26 -2.81
C HIS A 50 2.77 1.30 -3.70
N VAL A 51 1.43 1.45 -3.77
CA VAL A 51 0.59 0.60 -4.64
C VAL A 51 1.07 0.67 -6.08
N LEU A 52 1.27 1.87 -6.65
CA LEU A 52 1.69 2.01 -8.04
C LEU A 52 3.09 1.44 -8.29
N THR A 53 4.00 1.59 -7.34
CA THR A 53 5.34 1.00 -7.41
C THR A 53 5.31 -0.52 -7.36
N LEU A 54 4.55 -1.08 -6.41
CA LEU A 54 4.38 -2.53 -6.26
C LEU A 54 3.66 -3.14 -7.47
N SER A 55 2.67 -2.44 -8.04
CA SER A 55 2.04 -2.86 -9.30
C SER A 55 3.06 -2.93 -10.45
N ARG A 56 4.00 -1.98 -10.53
CA ARG A 56 5.09 -1.98 -11.53
C ARG A 56 6.17 -3.03 -11.27
N LEU A 57 6.30 -3.52 -10.04
CA LEU A 57 7.11 -4.70 -9.72
C LEU A 57 6.41 -6.01 -10.12
N GLY A 58 5.11 -5.96 -10.43
CA GLY A 58 4.35 -7.12 -10.85
C GLY A 58 3.65 -7.86 -9.71
N ILE A 59 3.42 -7.22 -8.56
CA ILE A 59 2.55 -7.79 -7.53
C ILE A 59 1.19 -8.10 -8.13
N GLY A 60 0.72 -9.32 -7.90
CA GLY A 60 -0.50 -9.82 -8.53
C GLY A 60 -1.77 -9.63 -7.72
N LYS A 61 -1.70 -9.39 -6.40
CA LYS A 61 -2.90 -9.27 -5.57
C LYS A 61 -2.78 -8.14 -4.57
N PHE A 62 -3.86 -7.37 -4.43
CA PHE A 62 -3.93 -6.25 -3.49
C PHE A 62 -5.22 -6.25 -2.68
N HIS A 63 -5.10 -6.01 -1.38
CA HIS A 63 -6.17 -5.47 -0.55
C HIS A 63 -5.86 -4.01 -0.27
N MET A 64 -6.74 -3.11 -0.67
CA MET A 64 -6.54 -1.66 -0.56
C MET A 64 -7.64 -1.04 0.29
N ALA A 65 -7.28 -0.22 1.28
CA ALA A 65 -8.24 0.43 2.17
C ALA A 65 -7.98 1.93 2.30
N ASP A 66 -9.00 2.73 2.03
CA ASP A 66 -9.02 4.17 2.27
C ASP A 66 -10.48 4.66 2.23
N PHE A 67 -10.88 5.53 3.14
CA PHE A 67 -12.24 6.10 3.19
C PHE A 67 -12.34 7.50 2.61
N ASP A 68 -11.20 8.11 2.26
CA ASP A 68 -11.15 9.48 1.76
C ASP A 68 -11.47 9.60 0.27
N ARG A 69 -11.74 10.85 -0.14
CA ARG A 69 -11.85 11.27 -1.53
C ARG A 69 -10.70 12.18 -1.90
N PHE A 70 -10.38 12.24 -3.19
CA PHE A 70 -9.39 13.21 -3.67
C PHE A 70 -9.92 14.63 -3.64
N GLU A 71 -9.07 15.53 -3.17
CA GLU A 71 -9.29 16.97 -3.14
C GLU A 71 -8.12 17.70 -3.80
N ILE A 72 -8.31 18.96 -4.21
CA ILE A 72 -7.29 19.75 -4.91
C ILE A 72 -6.00 19.87 -4.10
N HIS A 73 -6.08 19.99 -2.78
CA HIS A 73 -4.91 20.10 -1.90
C HIS A 73 -4.07 18.80 -1.82
N ASN A 74 -4.52 17.70 -2.44
CA ASN A 74 -3.75 16.46 -2.53
C ASN A 74 -2.75 16.44 -3.70
N PHE A 75 -2.88 17.34 -4.68
CA PHE A 75 -2.13 17.33 -5.93
C PHE A 75 -0.62 17.38 -5.76
N ASN A 76 -0.14 18.02 -4.71
CA ASN A 76 1.30 18.21 -4.47
C ASN A 76 2.04 16.91 -4.09
N ARG A 77 1.33 15.83 -3.68
CA ARG A 77 1.97 14.63 -3.14
C ARG A 77 1.27 13.30 -3.39
N GLN A 78 0.01 13.30 -3.81
CA GLN A 78 -0.76 12.06 -4.00
C GLN A 78 -0.80 11.68 -5.48
N ALA A 79 -0.19 10.54 -5.83
CA ALA A 79 0.07 10.14 -7.21
C ALA A 79 -1.20 9.99 -8.08
N ALA A 80 -2.34 9.67 -7.47
CA ALA A 80 -3.62 9.52 -8.17
C ALA A 80 -4.53 10.78 -8.08
N ALA A 81 -4.01 11.90 -7.57
CA ALA A 81 -4.74 13.16 -7.47
C ALA A 81 -4.60 13.98 -8.76
N PHE A 82 -5.65 14.03 -9.55
CA PHE A 82 -5.77 14.79 -10.80
C PHE A 82 -7.11 15.54 -10.84
N MET A 83 -7.26 16.52 -11.72
CA MET A 83 -8.56 17.17 -11.91
C MET A 83 -9.67 16.17 -12.24
N SER A 84 -9.36 15.12 -13.00
CA SER A 84 -10.30 14.04 -13.35
C SER A 84 -10.67 13.13 -12.19
N THR A 85 -9.92 13.13 -11.08
CA THR A 85 -10.18 12.27 -9.91
C THR A 85 -10.69 13.04 -8.69
N VAL A 86 -10.73 14.39 -8.72
CA VAL A 86 -11.30 15.19 -7.63
C VAL A 86 -12.74 14.74 -7.33
N GLY A 87 -13.03 14.49 -6.05
CA GLY A 87 -14.32 13.99 -5.58
C GLY A 87 -14.51 12.46 -5.70
N GLN A 88 -13.64 11.74 -6.43
CA GLN A 88 -13.66 10.28 -6.48
C GLN A 88 -13.01 9.70 -5.22
N THR A 89 -13.39 8.48 -4.84
CA THR A 89 -12.76 7.77 -3.73
C THR A 89 -11.29 7.48 -4.06
N LYS A 90 -10.41 7.60 -3.05
CA LYS A 90 -8.98 7.31 -3.24
C LYS A 90 -8.77 5.85 -3.61
N VAL A 91 -9.46 4.95 -2.93
CA VAL A 91 -9.29 3.51 -3.15
C VAL A 91 -9.67 3.08 -4.57
N GLU A 92 -10.81 3.54 -5.11
CA GLU A 92 -11.24 3.19 -6.47
C GLU A 92 -10.31 3.80 -7.54
N SER A 93 -9.85 5.03 -7.32
CA SER A 93 -8.96 5.70 -8.26
C SER A 93 -7.58 5.03 -8.31
N VAL A 94 -7.01 4.68 -7.16
CA VAL A 94 -5.72 3.98 -7.08
C VAL A 94 -5.85 2.55 -7.62
N ALA A 95 -6.95 1.85 -7.30
CA ALA A 95 -7.22 0.50 -7.82
C ALA A 95 -7.30 0.48 -9.35
N ARG A 96 -7.97 1.47 -9.95
CA ARG A 96 -8.06 1.62 -11.42
C ARG A 96 -6.69 1.84 -12.04
N MET A 97 -5.84 2.70 -11.45
CA MET A 97 -4.48 2.91 -11.94
C MET A 97 -3.61 1.66 -11.79
N ALA A 98 -3.73 0.93 -10.69
CA ALA A 98 -3.02 -0.33 -10.49
C ALA A 98 -3.44 -1.40 -11.52
N ALA A 99 -4.75 -1.50 -11.80
CA ALA A 99 -5.29 -2.39 -12.83
C ALA A 99 -4.86 -1.98 -14.25
N ASP A 100 -4.68 -0.69 -14.52
CA ASP A 100 -4.17 -0.19 -15.81
C ASP A 100 -2.67 -0.51 -16.00
N ILE A 101 -1.91 -0.59 -14.91
CA ILE A 101 -0.51 -1.04 -14.92
C ILE A 101 -0.42 -2.58 -15.07
N ASN A 102 -1.22 -3.31 -14.30
CA ASN A 102 -1.26 -4.76 -14.31
C ASN A 102 -2.72 -5.26 -14.41
N PRO A 103 -3.26 -5.38 -15.62
CA PRO A 103 -4.64 -5.84 -15.84
C PRO A 103 -4.94 -7.26 -15.33
N SER A 104 -3.90 -8.05 -15.04
CA SER A 104 -4.06 -9.39 -14.46
C SER A 104 -4.12 -9.40 -12.93
N SER A 105 -4.00 -8.23 -12.27
CA SER A 105 -4.02 -8.15 -10.81
C SER A 105 -5.44 -8.36 -10.24
N GLU A 106 -5.50 -9.05 -9.10
CA GLU A 106 -6.71 -9.21 -8.29
C GLU A 106 -6.72 -8.11 -7.22
N ILE A 107 -7.70 -7.20 -7.28
CA ILE A 107 -7.76 -6.06 -6.36
C ILE A 107 -9.07 -6.10 -5.58
N LYS A 108 -8.96 -6.08 -4.24
CA LYS A 108 -10.07 -5.94 -3.32
C LYS A 108 -10.01 -4.58 -2.63
N SER A 109 -11.07 -3.80 -2.76
CA SER A 109 -11.17 -2.43 -2.24
C SER A 109 -12.05 -2.37 -1.00
N PHE A 110 -11.58 -1.67 0.04
CA PHE A 110 -12.27 -1.43 1.30
C PHE A 110 -12.51 0.08 1.43
N CYS A 111 -13.67 0.53 0.96
CA CYS A 111 -14.01 1.95 0.86
C CYS A 111 -14.26 2.64 2.21
N ASP A 112 -14.53 1.87 3.27
CA ASP A 112 -14.74 2.38 4.63
C ASP A 112 -13.44 2.41 5.45
N GLY A 113 -12.28 2.18 4.81
CA GLY A 113 -11.02 1.97 5.49
C GLY A 113 -10.96 0.63 6.20
N VAL A 114 -9.99 0.48 7.13
CA VAL A 114 -9.87 -0.72 7.96
C VAL A 114 -10.52 -0.47 9.31
N THR A 115 -11.47 -1.31 9.67
CA THR A 115 -12.23 -1.29 10.92
C THR A 115 -12.14 -2.65 11.62
N ALA A 116 -12.53 -2.73 12.87
CA ALA A 116 -12.59 -4.01 13.60
C ALA A 116 -13.49 -5.05 12.89
N ASN A 117 -14.51 -4.59 12.16
CA ASN A 117 -15.49 -5.49 11.50
C ASN A 117 -14.95 -6.09 10.19
N ASN A 118 -14.00 -5.43 9.50
CA ASN A 118 -13.47 -5.90 8.23
C ASN A 118 -11.97 -6.28 8.29
N LEU A 119 -11.35 -6.17 9.46
CA LEU A 119 -9.92 -6.44 9.67
C LEU A 119 -9.52 -7.86 9.26
N ASP A 120 -10.35 -8.85 9.60
CA ASP A 120 -10.11 -10.25 9.26
C ASP A 120 -10.10 -10.44 7.75
N GLU A 121 -11.09 -9.90 7.07
CA GLU A 121 -11.22 -9.94 5.61
C GLU A 121 -10.10 -9.14 4.91
N PHE A 122 -9.71 -7.99 5.49
CA PHE A 122 -8.62 -7.17 4.96
C PHE A 122 -7.26 -7.88 5.02
N LEU A 123 -7.02 -8.70 6.04
CA LEU A 123 -5.77 -9.44 6.22
C LEU A 123 -5.83 -10.90 5.71
N GLU A 124 -6.94 -11.33 5.10
CA GLU A 124 -7.10 -12.71 4.63
C GLU A 124 -6.11 -13.06 3.51
N GLY A 125 -5.22 -14.02 3.80
CA GLY A 125 -4.20 -14.51 2.86
C GLY A 125 -3.18 -13.47 2.41
N VAL A 126 -2.96 -12.43 3.22
CA VAL A 126 -1.98 -11.37 2.98
C VAL A 126 -0.58 -11.87 3.32
N ASP A 127 0.36 -11.65 2.40
CA ASP A 127 1.77 -11.98 2.60
C ASP A 127 2.55 -10.83 3.27
N VAL A 128 2.17 -9.57 3.02
CA VAL A 128 2.80 -8.37 3.60
C VAL A 128 1.77 -7.27 3.77
N TYR A 129 1.80 -6.59 4.90
CA TYR A 129 1.07 -5.35 5.13
C TYR A 129 1.97 -4.13 4.93
N VAL A 130 1.50 -3.14 4.19
CA VAL A 130 2.17 -1.85 3.96
C VAL A 130 1.33 -0.72 4.55
N ASP A 131 1.90 0.00 5.51
CA ASP A 131 1.25 1.10 6.22
C ASP A 131 1.38 2.43 5.44
N GLY A 132 0.27 2.96 4.99
CA GLY A 132 0.13 4.29 4.42
C GLY A 132 -0.85 5.17 5.19
N ILE A 133 -1.25 4.75 6.41
CA ILE A 133 -2.25 5.43 7.25
C ILE A 133 -1.73 6.79 7.69
N ASP A 134 -2.64 7.77 7.78
CA ASP A 134 -2.36 9.10 8.30
C ASP A 134 -1.69 9.04 9.69
N PHE A 135 -0.73 9.95 9.90
CA PHE A 135 0.05 10.02 11.14
C PHE A 135 -0.82 10.03 12.41
N PHE A 136 -1.95 10.72 12.38
CA PHE A 136 -2.83 10.90 13.54
C PHE A 136 -3.79 9.73 13.79
N ALA A 137 -3.91 8.78 12.87
CA ALA A 137 -4.78 7.60 13.02
C ALA A 137 -4.10 6.45 13.77
N MET A 138 -3.54 6.74 14.96
CA MET A 138 -2.75 5.82 15.77
C MET A 138 -3.52 4.55 16.16
N GLU A 139 -4.80 4.67 16.51
CA GLU A 139 -5.61 3.53 16.95
C GLU A 139 -5.81 2.50 15.83
N ALA A 140 -6.12 2.96 14.63
CA ALA A 140 -6.25 2.08 13.45
C ALA A 140 -4.90 1.43 13.12
N ARG A 141 -3.80 2.18 13.18
CA ARG A 141 -2.45 1.65 12.96
C ARG A 141 -2.11 0.56 13.96
N ARG A 142 -2.29 0.81 15.26
CA ARG A 142 -2.03 -0.18 16.33
C ARG A 142 -2.86 -1.45 16.12
N MET A 143 -4.15 -1.31 15.81
CA MET A 143 -5.04 -2.44 15.54
C MET A 143 -4.51 -3.32 14.41
N ILE A 144 -4.11 -2.73 13.28
CA ILE A 144 -3.66 -3.50 12.12
C ILE A 144 -2.29 -4.15 12.40
N PHE A 145 -1.33 -3.40 12.96
CA PHE A 145 0.00 -3.97 13.29
C PHE A 145 -0.09 -5.10 14.30
N SER A 146 -0.93 -4.96 15.34
CA SER A 146 -1.16 -6.03 16.32
C SER A 146 -1.77 -7.27 15.68
N ALA A 147 -2.73 -7.09 14.77
CA ALA A 147 -3.35 -8.18 14.04
C ALA A 147 -2.36 -8.87 13.08
N CYS A 148 -1.50 -8.11 12.41
CA CYS A 148 -0.43 -8.64 11.55
C CYS A 148 0.53 -9.49 12.37
N HIS A 149 1.03 -8.97 13.50
CA HIS A 149 1.94 -9.69 14.38
C HIS A 149 1.33 -11.01 14.89
N ALA A 150 0.07 -10.97 15.35
CA ALA A 150 -0.63 -12.16 15.84
C ALA A 150 -0.86 -13.24 14.76
N ARG A 151 -0.89 -12.85 13.47
CA ARG A 151 -1.14 -13.75 12.32
C ARG A 151 0.14 -14.17 11.60
N GLY A 152 1.30 -13.73 12.04
CA GLY A 152 2.54 -14.02 11.35
C GLY A 152 2.72 -13.26 10.03
N ILE A 153 2.05 -12.11 9.85
CA ILE A 153 2.14 -11.26 8.67
C ILE A 153 3.18 -10.17 8.91
N PRO A 154 4.26 -10.10 8.12
CA PRO A 154 5.21 -8.99 8.19
C PRO A 154 4.56 -7.67 7.83
N ALA A 155 4.99 -6.60 8.50
CA ALA A 155 4.42 -5.26 8.31
C ALA A 155 5.51 -4.22 8.08
N VAL A 156 5.27 -3.30 7.14
CA VAL A 156 6.22 -2.25 6.76
C VAL A 156 5.55 -0.89 6.89
N THR A 157 6.26 0.06 7.50
CA THR A 157 5.88 1.48 7.45
C THR A 157 7.03 2.32 6.93
N ALA A 158 6.74 3.27 6.05
CA ALA A 158 7.69 4.26 5.56
C ALA A 158 7.13 5.66 5.84
N ALA A 159 7.71 6.33 6.82
CA ALA A 159 7.29 7.65 7.28
C ALA A 159 8.19 8.74 6.67
N PRO A 160 7.65 9.65 5.84
CA PRO A 160 8.39 10.84 5.42
C PRO A 160 8.60 11.77 6.60
N LEU A 161 9.86 12.14 6.86
CA LEU A 161 10.28 13.03 7.94
C LEU A 161 11.16 14.16 7.37
N GLY A 162 10.57 15.32 7.16
CA GLY A 162 11.26 16.43 6.50
C GLY A 162 11.72 16.04 5.10
N MET A 163 13.04 16.06 4.85
CA MET A 163 13.66 15.64 3.59
C MET A 163 14.16 14.18 3.60
N GLY A 164 13.92 13.47 4.69
CA GLY A 164 14.27 12.07 4.84
C GLY A 164 13.06 11.14 4.89
N VAL A 165 13.35 9.86 5.04
CA VAL A 165 12.34 8.83 5.27
C VAL A 165 12.83 7.86 6.33
N SER A 166 11.96 7.48 7.25
CA SER A 166 12.17 6.36 8.17
C SER A 166 11.47 5.13 7.60
N LEU A 167 12.20 4.03 7.46
CA LEU A 167 11.66 2.74 7.01
C LEU A 167 11.79 1.74 8.14
N LEU A 168 10.65 1.23 8.61
CA LEU A 168 10.61 0.18 9.64
C LEU A 168 9.94 -1.07 9.08
N TYR A 169 10.59 -2.21 9.29
CA TYR A 169 10.07 -3.53 9.00
C TYR A 169 9.84 -4.29 10.30
N PHE A 170 8.64 -4.77 10.51
CA PHE A 170 8.25 -5.56 11.67
C PHE A 170 8.12 -7.02 11.27
N ASP A 171 9.13 -7.80 11.63
CA ASP A 171 9.10 -9.24 11.52
C ASP A 171 8.08 -9.81 12.54
N PRO A 172 7.15 -10.66 12.14
CA PRO A 172 6.17 -11.22 13.05
C PRO A 172 6.77 -12.11 14.15
N GLN A 173 7.99 -12.59 13.98
CA GLN A 173 8.74 -13.32 15.02
C GLN A 173 9.61 -12.41 15.89
N GLY A 174 9.72 -11.14 15.52
CA GLY A 174 10.50 -10.13 16.23
C GLY A 174 9.68 -9.28 17.19
N MET A 175 10.19 -8.08 17.44
CA MET A 175 9.53 -7.10 18.30
C MET A 175 8.27 -6.56 17.62
N SER A 176 7.14 -6.55 18.34
CA SER A 176 5.90 -5.99 17.83
C SER A 176 5.96 -4.45 17.75
N PHE A 177 5.05 -3.85 16.98
CA PHE A 177 4.86 -2.39 16.91
C PHE A 177 4.65 -1.76 18.30
N GLU A 178 3.81 -2.38 19.12
CA GLU A 178 3.53 -1.95 20.50
C GLU A 178 4.80 -1.93 21.37
N GLN A 179 5.61 -2.97 21.26
CA GLN A 179 6.85 -3.10 22.02
C GLN A 179 7.92 -2.11 21.56
N TYR A 180 8.08 -1.94 20.24
CA TYR A 180 9.07 -1.03 19.66
C TYR A 180 8.84 0.42 20.09
N PHE A 181 7.60 0.90 19.94
CA PHE A 181 7.24 2.25 20.32
C PHE A 181 6.86 2.40 21.80
N GLN A 182 6.77 1.30 22.57
CA GLN A 182 6.42 1.27 23.98
C GLN A 182 5.08 1.99 24.27
N LEU A 183 4.03 1.65 23.53
CA LEU A 183 2.76 2.39 23.53
C LEU A 183 1.78 1.96 24.62
N GLU A 184 1.95 0.75 25.16
CA GLU A 184 1.03 0.17 26.14
C GLU A 184 0.96 1.04 27.42
N GLY A 185 -0.27 1.28 27.90
CA GLY A 185 -0.54 2.07 29.11
C GLY A 185 -0.22 3.57 29.00
N ARG A 186 0.12 4.07 27.80
CA ARG A 186 0.46 5.47 27.58
C ARG A 186 -0.75 6.31 27.17
N SER A 187 -0.76 7.57 27.62
CA SER A 187 -1.71 8.56 27.13
C SER A 187 -1.53 8.80 25.61
N ARG A 188 -2.55 9.30 24.94
CA ARG A 188 -2.50 9.62 23.51
C ARG A 188 -1.32 10.54 23.15
N GLN A 189 -1.03 11.54 23.96
CA GLN A 189 0.08 12.45 23.74
C GLN A 189 1.45 11.74 23.83
N GLU A 190 1.62 10.88 24.84
CA GLU A 190 2.84 10.08 24.97
C GLU A 190 3.02 9.10 23.81
N GLN A 191 1.93 8.48 23.31
CA GLN A 191 1.98 7.59 22.16
C GLN A 191 2.51 8.33 20.92
N PHE A 192 2.01 9.53 20.62
CA PHE A 192 2.52 10.33 19.50
C PHE A 192 3.98 10.73 19.69
N ALA A 193 4.38 11.19 20.89
CA ALA A 193 5.75 11.55 21.17
C ALA A 193 6.72 10.37 20.97
N ARG A 194 6.34 9.17 21.44
CA ARG A 194 7.11 7.95 21.27
C ARG A 194 7.15 7.49 19.82
N PHE A 195 6.05 7.62 19.09
CA PHE A 195 5.99 7.29 17.67
C PHE A 195 6.94 8.18 16.87
N ILE A 196 6.93 9.51 17.09
CA ILE A 196 7.89 10.42 16.45
C ILE A 196 9.33 10.05 16.81
N ALA A 197 9.62 9.83 18.10
CA ALA A 197 10.97 9.50 18.54
C ALA A 197 11.49 8.16 17.96
N GLY A 198 10.61 7.18 17.79
CA GLY A 198 10.98 5.89 17.22
C GLY A 198 11.11 5.91 15.69
N LEU A 199 10.62 6.96 15.02
CA LEU A 199 10.80 7.17 13.58
C LEU A 199 12.06 7.99 13.24
N SER A 200 12.71 8.62 14.23
CA SER A 200 13.82 9.60 14.04
C SER A 200 15.21 8.94 13.97
#